data_cae91a2da71fb1b7234f51a75100ea8f
#
_entry.id   cae91a2da71fb1b7234f51a75100ea8f
#
_cell.length_a   1.000
_cell.length_b   1.000
_cell.length_c   1.000
_cell.angle_alpha   90.00
_cell.angle_beta   90.00
_cell.angle_gamma   90.00
#
_symmetry.space_group_name_H-M   'P 1'
#
loop_
_entity.id
_entity.type
_entity.pdbx_description
1 polymer ?
#
loop_
_entity_poly.entity_id
_entity_poly.type
_entity_poly.pdbx_seq_one_letter_code
_entity_poly.pdbx_strand_id
1 'polypeptide(L)'
;MAEKAIDKPSKSTINTIHINNLLPITTEHLDDQDKYLTIDHVKHGAVGYAKYALEHPLKDRLVCTDTSRKKGKYKDSDGNIVSDPEMSSITKKLFLAIKERNSELITEYANDLKVKLDSFGSSNNEMTTEEAEDVTSLTDELIDLVTSIFSQKRQSREISDGLKPDLYHQFVKEIATGSYLSN
;
A
#
# COMPACT_ATOMS: atom_id res chain seq x y z
N MET A 1 27.59 47.10 -17.14
CA MET A 1 27.40 45.61 -17.27
C MET A 1 26.14 45.27 -16.50
N ALA A 2 25.06 44.91 -17.19
CA ALA A 2 23.82 44.49 -16.52
C ALA A 2 23.91 43.00 -16.20
N GLU A 3 23.90 42.66 -14.92
CA GLU A 3 23.75 41.29 -14.46
C GLU A 3 22.38 40.75 -14.89
N LYS A 4 22.38 39.71 -15.73
CA LYS A 4 21.17 38.97 -16.05
C LYS A 4 20.70 38.27 -14.78
N ALA A 5 19.63 38.76 -14.15
CA ALA A 5 18.92 37.99 -13.13
C ALA A 5 18.49 36.65 -13.73
N ILE A 6 19.03 35.54 -13.19
CA ILE A 6 18.58 34.21 -13.52
C ILE A 6 17.22 34.04 -12.86
N ASP A 7 16.16 34.10 -13.66
CA ASP A 7 14.79 33.89 -13.20
C ASP A 7 14.68 32.45 -12.65
N LYS A 8 14.51 32.35 -11.33
CA LYS A 8 14.22 31.05 -10.70
C LYS A 8 12.84 30.57 -11.18
N PRO A 9 12.73 29.34 -11.70
CA PRO A 9 11.46 28.85 -12.18
C PRO A 9 10.40 28.90 -11.07
N SER A 10 9.18 29.34 -11.40
CA SER A 10 8.08 29.40 -10.45
C SER A 10 7.67 27.99 -10.01
N LYS A 11 7.04 27.86 -8.81
CA LYS A 11 6.49 26.59 -8.31
C LYS A 11 5.58 25.88 -9.34
N SER A 12 4.80 26.65 -10.09
CA SER A 12 3.94 26.16 -11.18
C SER A 12 4.74 25.52 -12.31
N THR A 13 5.90 26.08 -12.67
CA THR A 13 6.77 25.57 -13.73
C THR A 13 7.42 24.25 -13.30
N ILE A 14 7.90 24.14 -12.07
CA ILE A 14 8.51 22.92 -11.50
C ILE A 14 7.49 21.79 -11.48
N ASN A 15 6.28 22.03 -10.99
CA ASN A 15 5.21 21.01 -10.95
C ASN A 15 4.84 20.54 -12.37
N THR A 16 4.81 21.42 -13.35
CA THR A 16 4.52 21.08 -14.74
C THR A 16 5.63 20.18 -15.35
N ILE A 17 6.90 20.48 -15.07
CA ILE A 17 8.04 19.68 -15.54
C ILE A 17 7.98 18.27 -14.95
N HIS A 18 7.73 18.15 -13.63
CA HIS A 18 7.62 16.82 -12.96
C HIS A 18 6.49 15.98 -13.56
N ILE A 19 5.30 16.56 -13.76
CA ILE A 19 4.15 15.85 -14.32
C ILE A 19 4.44 15.39 -15.76
N ASN A 20 5.12 16.20 -16.56
CA ASN A 20 5.48 15.85 -17.93
C ASN A 20 6.50 14.70 -18.01
N ASN A 21 7.32 14.53 -16.97
CA ASN A 21 8.33 13.46 -16.91
C ASN A 21 7.82 12.15 -16.31
N LEU A 22 6.56 12.10 -15.82
CA LEU A 22 5.99 10.85 -15.32
C LEU A 22 5.97 9.77 -16.39
N LEU A 23 6.30 8.56 -16.03
CA LEU A 23 6.13 7.37 -16.86
C LEU A 23 4.65 6.96 -16.89
N PRO A 24 4.14 6.37 -17.97
CA PRO A 24 2.77 5.93 -18.05
C PRO A 24 2.52 4.71 -17.16
N ILE A 25 1.30 4.59 -16.64
CA ILE A 25 0.83 3.43 -15.87
C ILE A 25 -0.01 2.57 -16.81
N THR A 26 0.49 1.39 -17.13
CA THR A 26 -0.23 0.37 -17.91
C THR A 26 -0.64 -0.80 -17.03
N THR A 27 -1.59 -1.61 -17.49
CA THR A 27 -2.00 -2.84 -16.79
C THR A 27 -0.83 -3.80 -16.69
N GLU A 28 -0.11 -4.03 -17.79
CA GLU A 28 1.05 -4.91 -17.86
C GLU A 28 2.13 -4.48 -16.86
N HIS A 29 2.35 -3.16 -16.71
CA HIS A 29 3.30 -2.65 -15.73
C HIS A 29 2.84 -2.97 -14.30
N LEU A 30 1.57 -2.75 -13.97
CA LEU A 30 1.05 -3.02 -12.63
C LEU A 30 1.12 -4.51 -12.30
N ASP A 31 0.75 -5.38 -13.24
CA ASP A 31 0.77 -6.83 -13.10
C ASP A 31 2.22 -7.36 -12.95
N ASP A 32 3.18 -6.80 -13.68
CA ASP A 32 4.61 -7.19 -13.55
C ASP A 32 5.22 -6.77 -12.21
N GLN A 33 4.66 -5.78 -11.53
CA GLN A 33 5.15 -5.29 -10.25
C GLN A 33 4.61 -6.05 -9.03
N ASP A 34 3.58 -6.89 -9.17
CA ASP A 34 2.96 -7.64 -8.07
C ASP A 34 3.96 -8.55 -7.34
N LYS A 35 4.96 -9.08 -8.06
CA LYS A 35 6.05 -9.92 -7.54
C LYS A 35 6.89 -9.26 -6.43
N TYR A 36 6.89 -7.93 -6.36
CA TYR A 36 7.60 -7.17 -5.31
C TYR A 36 6.75 -6.98 -4.04
N LEU A 37 5.47 -7.34 -4.08
CA LEU A 37 4.65 -7.38 -2.88
C LEU A 37 5.10 -8.56 -2.00
N THR A 38 5.44 -8.27 -0.76
CA THR A 38 5.90 -9.26 0.23
C THR A 38 4.96 -9.33 1.41
N ILE A 39 5.06 -10.40 2.18
CA ILE A 39 4.29 -10.55 3.42
C ILE A 39 4.57 -9.43 4.43
N ASP A 40 5.79 -8.89 4.44
CA ASP A 40 6.14 -7.76 5.30
C ASP A 40 5.32 -6.51 4.98
N HIS A 41 5.12 -6.20 3.69
CA HIS A 41 4.23 -5.12 3.26
C HIS A 41 2.79 -5.36 3.74
N VAL A 42 2.30 -6.59 3.62
CA VAL A 42 0.93 -6.95 4.03
C VAL A 42 0.74 -6.82 5.53
N LYS A 43 1.69 -7.29 6.34
CA LYS A 43 1.65 -7.19 7.81
C LYS A 43 1.52 -5.76 8.33
N HIS A 44 2.10 -4.80 7.63
CA HIS A 44 2.06 -3.39 8.00
C HIS A 44 0.84 -2.63 7.45
N GLY A 45 -0.13 -3.34 6.85
CA GLY A 45 -1.39 -2.77 6.40
C GLY A 45 -1.22 -1.61 5.43
N ALA A 46 -1.94 -0.52 5.65
CA ALA A 46 -1.94 0.65 4.76
C ALA A 46 -0.54 1.23 4.52
N VAL A 47 0.28 1.32 5.56
CA VAL A 47 1.66 1.83 5.48
C VAL A 47 2.53 0.91 4.63
N GLY A 48 2.41 -0.41 4.82
CA GLY A 48 3.15 -1.39 4.05
C GLY A 48 2.75 -1.41 2.57
N TYR A 49 1.45 -1.40 2.27
CA TYR A 49 0.97 -1.28 0.88
C TYR A 49 1.41 0.03 0.23
N ALA A 50 1.41 1.15 0.96
CA ALA A 50 1.87 2.42 0.43
C ALA A 50 3.36 2.42 0.14
N LYS A 51 4.18 1.83 1.03
CA LYS A 51 5.61 1.63 0.81
C LYS A 51 5.86 0.83 -0.46
N TYR A 52 5.24 -0.34 -0.59
CA TYR A 52 5.31 -1.15 -1.81
C TYR A 52 4.94 -0.34 -3.05
N ALA A 53 3.82 0.37 -3.01
CA ALA A 53 3.32 1.12 -4.15
C ALA A 53 4.28 2.22 -4.59
N LEU A 54 4.85 2.99 -3.65
CA LEU A 54 5.76 4.10 -3.93
C LEU A 54 7.15 3.62 -4.36
N GLU A 55 7.61 2.49 -3.88
CA GLU A 55 8.94 1.94 -4.21
C GLU A 55 8.93 1.19 -5.56
N HIS A 56 7.78 0.66 -5.99
CA HIS A 56 7.67 -0.21 -7.16
C HIS A 56 6.66 0.33 -8.20
N PRO A 57 5.34 0.00 -8.16
CA PRO A 57 4.47 0.29 -9.30
C PRO A 57 4.20 1.77 -9.56
N LEU A 58 4.23 2.61 -8.54
CA LEU A 58 3.95 4.04 -8.66
C LEU A 58 5.19 4.93 -8.67
N LYS A 59 6.38 4.32 -8.52
CA LYS A 59 7.64 5.06 -8.57
C LYS A 59 7.78 5.77 -9.92
N ASP A 60 8.04 7.08 -9.88
CA ASP A 60 8.18 7.95 -11.06
C ASP A 60 6.92 7.97 -11.97
N ARG A 61 5.76 7.56 -11.48
CA ARG A 61 4.51 7.44 -12.23
C ARG A 61 3.33 8.19 -11.63
N LEU A 62 3.40 8.52 -10.34
CA LEU A 62 2.37 9.23 -9.59
C LEU A 62 2.95 10.42 -8.88
N VAL A 63 2.22 11.52 -8.88
CA VAL A 63 2.52 12.71 -8.08
C VAL A 63 1.27 13.20 -7.37
N CYS A 64 1.37 13.52 -6.09
CA CYS A 64 0.32 14.21 -5.36
C CYS A 64 0.46 15.71 -5.55
N THR A 65 -0.61 16.36 -6.02
CA THR A 65 -0.64 17.82 -6.25
C THR A 65 -1.39 18.57 -5.14
N ASP A 66 -2.17 17.87 -4.33
CA ASP A 66 -2.91 18.43 -3.20
C ASP A 66 -3.12 17.34 -2.14
N THR A 67 -2.35 17.39 -1.06
CA THR A 67 -2.42 16.39 0.02
C THR A 67 -3.72 16.48 0.82
N SER A 68 -4.28 17.67 0.98
CA SER A 68 -5.54 17.87 1.72
C SER A 68 -6.71 17.22 1.00
N ARG A 69 -6.75 17.34 -0.34
CA ARG A 69 -7.76 16.72 -1.21
C ARG A 69 -7.33 15.37 -1.77
N LYS A 70 -6.12 14.90 -1.42
CA LYS A 70 -5.53 13.64 -1.90
C LYS A 70 -5.60 13.53 -3.42
N LYS A 71 -5.31 14.64 -4.12
CA LYS A 71 -5.41 14.72 -5.57
C LYS A 71 -4.12 14.25 -6.22
N GLY A 72 -4.21 13.12 -6.93
CA GLY A 72 -3.10 12.57 -7.70
C GLY A 72 -3.13 12.97 -9.17
N LYS A 73 -1.96 12.95 -9.82
CA LYS A 73 -1.81 12.99 -11.27
C LYS A 73 -0.87 11.88 -11.70
N TYR A 74 -1.24 11.22 -12.77
CA TYR A 74 -0.44 10.17 -13.42
C TYR A 74 -0.68 10.19 -14.93
N LYS A 75 0.11 9.45 -15.69
CA LYS A 75 -0.17 9.20 -17.12
C LYS A 75 -0.84 7.85 -17.31
N ASP A 76 -1.88 7.81 -18.14
CA ASP A 76 -2.50 6.57 -18.58
C ASP A 76 -1.63 5.81 -19.60
N SER A 77 -2.15 4.69 -20.12
CA SER A 77 -1.49 3.87 -21.14
C SER A 77 -1.17 4.63 -22.44
N ASP A 78 -1.97 5.64 -22.75
CA ASP A 78 -1.82 6.45 -23.97
C ASP A 78 -0.88 7.65 -23.75
N GLY A 79 -0.36 7.81 -22.50
CA GLY A 79 0.52 8.92 -22.13
C GLY A 79 -0.23 10.21 -21.77
N ASN A 80 -1.56 10.19 -21.69
CA ASN A 80 -2.35 11.34 -21.29
C ASN A 80 -2.29 11.57 -19.78
N ILE A 81 -2.22 12.83 -19.38
CA ILE A 81 -2.23 13.19 -17.95
C ILE A 81 -3.65 13.06 -17.39
N VAL A 82 -3.79 12.15 -16.46
CA VAL A 82 -5.04 11.93 -15.70
C VAL A 82 -4.96 12.64 -14.35
N SER A 83 -6.00 13.41 -14.03
CA SER A 83 -6.18 13.99 -12.70
C SER A 83 -7.15 13.11 -11.92
N ASP A 84 -6.67 12.49 -10.86
CA ASP A 84 -7.40 11.49 -10.07
C ASP A 84 -7.76 12.07 -8.70
N PRO A 85 -9.02 12.51 -8.52
CA PRO A 85 -9.51 12.97 -7.22
C PRO A 85 -9.48 11.82 -6.21
N GLU A 86 -9.01 12.10 -5.00
CA GLU A 86 -8.85 11.13 -3.92
C GLU A 86 -8.02 9.89 -4.33
N MET A 87 -7.29 9.94 -5.44
CA MET A 87 -6.50 8.82 -6.00
C MET A 87 -7.33 7.53 -6.17
N SER A 88 -8.63 7.67 -6.43
CA SER A 88 -9.56 6.54 -6.44
C SER A 88 -9.34 5.57 -7.60
N SER A 89 -9.06 6.10 -8.78
CA SER A 89 -8.82 5.29 -9.98
C SER A 89 -7.52 4.49 -9.88
N ILE A 90 -6.42 5.15 -9.49
CA ILE A 90 -5.12 4.48 -9.40
C ILE A 90 -5.09 3.47 -8.25
N THR A 91 -5.73 3.76 -7.13
CA THR A 91 -5.81 2.84 -6.00
C THR A 91 -6.58 1.57 -6.38
N LYS A 92 -7.74 1.72 -7.06
CA LYS A 92 -8.48 0.57 -7.57
C LYS A 92 -7.65 -0.29 -8.52
N LYS A 93 -6.97 0.32 -9.48
CA LYS A 93 -6.12 -0.39 -10.45
C LYS A 93 -5.00 -1.15 -9.75
N LEU A 94 -4.33 -0.53 -8.78
CA LEU A 94 -3.26 -1.15 -8.01
C LEU A 94 -3.76 -2.37 -7.22
N PHE A 95 -4.84 -2.22 -6.44
CA PHE A 95 -5.39 -3.33 -5.65
C PHE A 95 -5.97 -4.44 -6.52
N LEU A 96 -6.44 -4.13 -7.73
CA LEU A 96 -6.84 -5.15 -8.69
C LEU A 96 -5.65 -5.95 -9.21
N ALA A 97 -4.54 -5.30 -9.54
CA ALA A 97 -3.32 -5.95 -10.03
C ALA A 97 -2.69 -6.88 -8.97
N ILE A 98 -2.63 -6.45 -7.71
CA ILE A 98 -2.04 -7.26 -6.64
C ILE A 98 -3.01 -8.28 -6.01
N LYS A 99 -4.24 -8.38 -6.45
CA LYS A 99 -5.33 -9.12 -5.78
C LYS A 99 -4.96 -10.57 -5.50
N GLU A 100 -4.48 -11.28 -6.50
CA GLU A 100 -4.15 -12.71 -6.37
C GLU A 100 -2.90 -12.89 -5.50
N ARG A 101 -1.83 -12.16 -5.78
CA ARG A 101 -0.59 -12.21 -5.00
C ARG A 101 -0.82 -11.88 -3.52
N ASN A 102 -1.60 -10.84 -3.24
CA ASN A 102 -1.98 -10.48 -1.88
C ASN A 102 -2.77 -11.59 -1.17
N SER A 103 -3.68 -12.25 -1.90
CA SER A 103 -4.45 -13.37 -1.36
C SER A 103 -3.57 -14.58 -1.01
N GLU A 104 -2.59 -14.90 -1.85
CA GLU A 104 -1.60 -15.96 -1.61
C GLU A 104 -0.79 -15.67 -0.35
N LEU A 105 -0.15 -14.50 -0.28
CA LEU A 105 0.68 -14.09 0.85
C LEU A 105 -0.09 -14.13 2.18
N ILE A 106 -1.34 -13.65 2.20
CA ILE A 106 -2.19 -13.70 3.40
C ILE A 106 -2.48 -15.15 3.78
N THR A 107 -2.77 -16.01 2.81
CA THR A 107 -3.09 -17.42 3.07
C THR A 107 -1.87 -18.17 3.62
N GLU A 108 -0.70 -17.96 3.03
CA GLU A 108 0.57 -18.53 3.52
C GLU A 108 0.82 -18.11 4.96
N TYR A 109 0.72 -16.81 5.24
CA TYR A 109 0.95 -16.27 6.57
C TYR A 109 -0.06 -16.76 7.61
N ALA A 110 -1.34 -16.83 7.26
CA ALA A 110 -2.37 -17.37 8.14
C ALA A 110 -2.13 -18.87 8.47
N ASN A 111 -1.64 -19.65 7.51
CA ASN A 111 -1.24 -21.05 7.74
C ASN A 111 -0.04 -21.14 8.69
N ASP A 112 0.98 -20.30 8.52
CA ASP A 112 2.15 -20.26 9.42
C ASP A 112 1.74 -19.92 10.87
N LEU A 113 0.83 -18.97 11.03
CA LEU A 113 0.29 -18.62 12.35
C LEU A 113 -0.51 -19.78 12.96
N LYS A 114 -1.31 -20.48 12.15
CA LYS A 114 -2.06 -21.66 12.60
C LYS A 114 -1.13 -22.76 13.09
N VAL A 115 -0.08 -23.08 12.34
CA VAL A 115 0.93 -24.08 12.75
C VAL A 115 1.56 -23.71 14.09
N LYS A 116 1.87 -22.43 14.31
CA LYS A 116 2.39 -21.95 15.60
C LYS A 116 1.36 -22.18 16.71
N LEU A 117 0.10 -21.80 16.49
CA LEU A 117 -0.98 -21.97 17.46
C LEU A 117 -1.17 -23.44 17.84
N ASP A 118 -1.20 -24.35 16.86
CA ASP A 118 -1.34 -25.79 17.07
C ASP A 118 -0.15 -26.35 17.87
N SER A 119 1.06 -25.78 17.72
CA SER A 119 2.24 -26.20 18.47
C SER A 119 2.14 -25.90 19.97
N PHE A 120 1.49 -24.80 20.34
CA PHE A 120 1.24 -24.46 21.75
C PHE A 120 0.19 -25.38 22.41
N GLY A 121 -0.84 -25.76 21.65
CA GLY A 121 -1.89 -26.67 22.16
C GLY A 121 -1.45 -28.12 22.35
N SER A 122 -0.31 -28.53 21.78
CA SER A 122 0.18 -29.92 21.81
C SER A 122 1.16 -30.20 22.96
N SER A 123 1.54 -29.21 23.77
CA SER A 123 2.41 -29.39 24.94
C SER A 123 1.59 -29.93 26.12
N ASN A 124 1.46 -31.26 26.17
CA ASN A 124 0.80 -32.00 27.27
C ASN A 124 1.68 -32.14 28.54
N ASN A 125 2.57 -31.21 28.83
CA ASN A 125 3.33 -31.20 30.07
C ASN A 125 2.56 -30.43 31.15
N GLU A 126 2.72 -30.86 32.44
CA GLU A 126 2.21 -30.11 33.58
C GLU A 126 2.86 -28.71 33.58
N MET A 127 2.15 -27.74 33.00
CA MET A 127 2.57 -26.35 32.99
C MET A 127 2.32 -25.70 34.33
N THR A 128 3.24 -24.87 34.80
CA THR A 128 3.02 -23.97 35.91
C THR A 128 1.94 -22.93 35.59
N THR A 129 1.34 -22.32 36.60
CA THR A 129 0.30 -21.29 36.39
C THR A 129 0.83 -20.12 35.57
N GLU A 130 2.08 -19.72 35.79
CA GLU A 130 2.75 -18.62 35.09
C GLU A 130 2.97 -18.97 33.59
N GLU A 131 3.42 -20.19 33.28
CA GLU A 131 3.56 -20.67 31.89
C GLU A 131 2.20 -20.77 31.18
N ALA A 132 1.13 -21.11 31.89
CA ALA A 132 -0.21 -21.17 31.32
C ALA A 132 -0.77 -19.77 30.98
N GLU A 133 -0.46 -18.75 31.78
CA GLU A 133 -0.83 -17.36 31.53
C GLU A 133 -0.08 -16.81 30.30
N ASP A 134 1.22 -17.09 30.17
CA ASP A 134 2.03 -16.68 29.03
C ASP A 134 1.52 -17.32 27.74
N VAL A 135 1.19 -18.61 27.73
CA VAL A 135 0.63 -19.30 26.57
C VAL A 135 -0.74 -18.75 26.17
N THR A 136 -1.58 -18.42 27.15
CA THR A 136 -2.90 -17.80 26.88
C THR A 136 -2.73 -16.43 26.22
N SER A 137 -1.84 -15.59 26.73
CA SER A 137 -1.54 -14.27 26.17
C SER A 137 -1.04 -14.36 24.72
N LEU A 138 -0.09 -15.28 24.44
CA LEU A 138 0.42 -15.50 23.08
C LEU A 138 -0.66 -16.04 22.13
N THR A 139 -1.56 -16.87 22.63
CA THR A 139 -2.68 -17.41 21.86
C THR A 139 -3.65 -16.30 21.46
N ASP A 140 -4.00 -15.42 22.38
CA ASP A 140 -4.88 -14.27 22.11
C ASP A 140 -4.25 -13.31 21.10
N GLU A 141 -2.95 -13.00 21.21
CA GLU A 141 -2.22 -12.18 20.25
C GLU A 141 -2.23 -12.81 18.83
N LEU A 142 -2.05 -14.13 18.71
CA LEU A 142 -2.10 -14.82 17.44
C LEU A 142 -3.51 -14.80 16.82
N ILE A 143 -4.55 -14.95 17.62
CA ILE A 143 -5.95 -14.86 17.18
C ILE A 143 -6.27 -13.45 16.65
N ASP A 144 -5.85 -12.42 17.37
CA ASP A 144 -6.04 -11.04 16.97
C ASP A 144 -5.31 -10.74 15.66
N LEU A 145 -4.09 -11.26 15.50
CA LEU A 145 -3.30 -11.11 14.29
C LEU A 145 -3.95 -11.80 13.09
N VAL A 146 -4.45 -13.02 13.25
CA VAL A 146 -5.20 -13.74 12.21
C VAL A 146 -6.46 -12.97 11.81
N THR A 147 -7.20 -12.47 12.79
CA THR A 147 -8.42 -11.69 12.55
C THR A 147 -8.11 -10.39 11.78
N SER A 148 -7.05 -9.69 12.17
CA SER A 148 -6.58 -8.48 11.50
C SER A 148 -6.20 -8.75 10.04
N ILE A 149 -5.41 -9.80 9.77
CA ILE A 149 -4.94 -10.10 8.41
C ILE A 149 -6.08 -10.51 7.48
N PHE A 150 -7.08 -11.24 7.97
CA PHE A 150 -8.27 -11.57 7.18
C PHE A 150 -9.16 -10.33 6.93
N SER A 151 -9.25 -9.42 7.89
CA SER A 151 -9.91 -8.13 7.69
C SER A 151 -9.23 -7.33 6.58
N GLN A 152 -7.89 -7.28 6.54
CA GLN A 152 -7.14 -6.64 5.45
C GLN A 152 -7.40 -7.32 4.11
N LYS A 153 -7.44 -8.66 4.06
CA LYS A 153 -7.79 -9.42 2.84
C LYS A 153 -9.15 -9.01 2.29
N ARG A 154 -10.15 -8.91 3.15
CA ARG A 154 -11.49 -8.46 2.78
C ARG A 154 -11.47 -7.02 2.24
N GLN A 155 -10.89 -6.09 3.00
CA GLN A 155 -10.83 -4.69 2.62
C GLN A 155 -10.05 -4.46 1.32
N SER A 156 -8.96 -5.20 1.07
CA SER A 156 -8.21 -5.10 -0.19
C SER A 156 -9.05 -5.54 -1.40
N ARG A 157 -9.90 -6.56 -1.24
CA ARG A 157 -10.88 -6.96 -2.28
C ARG A 157 -11.93 -5.89 -2.51
N GLU A 158 -12.48 -5.32 -1.44
CA GLU A 158 -13.43 -4.21 -1.52
C GLU A 158 -12.85 -3.03 -2.31
N ILE A 159 -11.57 -2.69 -2.11
CA ILE A 159 -10.87 -1.66 -2.88
C ILE A 159 -10.76 -2.05 -4.36
N SER A 160 -10.42 -3.30 -4.67
CA SER A 160 -10.35 -3.77 -6.07
C SER A 160 -11.71 -3.71 -6.78
N ASP A 161 -12.79 -3.81 -6.03
CA ASP A 161 -14.16 -3.66 -6.53
C ASP A 161 -14.63 -2.19 -6.58
N GLY A 162 -13.79 -1.26 -6.12
CA GLY A 162 -14.04 0.19 -6.17
C GLY A 162 -14.71 0.77 -4.92
N LEU A 163 -14.79 0.00 -3.84
CA LEU A 163 -15.26 0.47 -2.54
C LEU A 163 -14.13 1.20 -1.78
N LYS A 164 -14.50 1.96 -0.76
CA LYS A 164 -13.57 2.79 0.03
C LYS A 164 -13.63 2.42 1.52
N PRO A 165 -13.16 1.22 1.92
CA PRO A 165 -13.07 0.85 3.34
C PRO A 165 -11.97 1.65 4.06
N ASP A 166 -11.81 1.44 5.38
CA ASP A 166 -10.81 2.14 6.19
C ASP A 166 -9.39 1.98 5.64
N LEU A 167 -9.04 0.79 5.16
CA LEU A 167 -7.75 0.53 4.52
C LEU A 167 -7.50 1.48 3.33
N TYR A 168 -8.53 1.75 2.50
CA TYR A 168 -8.42 2.70 1.40
C TYR A 168 -8.06 4.11 1.89
N HIS A 169 -8.76 4.61 2.89
CA HIS A 169 -8.54 5.98 3.39
C HIS A 169 -7.15 6.16 4.00
N GLN A 170 -6.68 5.15 4.75
CA GLN A 170 -5.35 5.14 5.32
C GLN A 170 -4.27 5.03 4.23
N PHE A 171 -4.43 4.10 3.29
CA PHE A 171 -3.51 3.92 2.15
C PHE A 171 -3.36 5.20 1.32
N VAL A 172 -4.47 5.83 0.93
CA VAL A 172 -4.42 7.07 0.13
C VAL A 172 -3.78 8.23 0.89
N LYS A 173 -3.93 8.29 2.22
CA LYS A 173 -3.22 9.27 3.05
C LYS A 173 -1.71 9.07 2.98
N GLU A 174 -1.22 7.83 3.12
CA GLU A 174 0.20 7.50 3.04
C GLU A 174 0.78 7.78 1.64
N ILE A 175 0.06 7.37 0.58
CA ILE A 175 0.45 7.65 -0.81
C ILE A 175 0.50 9.16 -1.07
N ALA A 176 -0.50 9.92 -0.63
CA ALA A 176 -0.52 11.36 -0.81
C ALA A 176 0.68 12.05 -0.15
N THR A 177 1.05 11.60 1.04
CA THR A 177 2.21 12.13 1.77
C THR A 177 3.52 11.76 1.06
N GLY A 178 3.69 10.50 0.67
CA GLY A 178 4.93 9.99 0.07
C GLY A 178 5.15 10.41 -1.39
N SER A 179 4.10 10.73 -2.13
CA SER A 179 4.18 11.18 -3.53
C SER A 179 4.05 12.70 -3.71
N TYR A 180 3.97 13.45 -2.61
CA TYR A 180 3.85 14.90 -2.67
C TYR A 180 5.17 15.54 -3.11
N LEU A 181 5.09 16.40 -4.13
CA LEU A 181 6.22 17.25 -4.53
C LEU A 181 6.43 18.32 -3.45
N SER A 182 7.30 18.01 -2.48
CA SER A 182 7.86 19.04 -1.60
C SER A 182 8.76 19.96 -2.43
N ASN A 183 8.43 21.25 -2.39
CA ASN A 183 9.21 22.30 -3.05
C ASN A 183 10.57 22.53 -2.38
#